data_8df901b3b9da2f15a279d5cd87a8db4c
#
_entry.id   8df901b3b9da2f15a279d5cd87a8db4c
#
_cell.length_a   1.000
_cell.length_b   1.000
_cell.length_c   1.000
_cell.angle_alpha   90.00
_cell.angle_beta   90.00
_cell.angle_gamma   90.00
#
_symmetry.space_group_name_H-M   'P 1'
#
loop_
_entity.id
_entity.type
_entity.pdbx_description
1 polymer ?
#
loop_
_entity_poly.entity_id
_entity_poly.type
_entity_poly.pdbx_seq_one_letter_code
_entity_poly.pdbx_strand_id
1 'polypeptide(L)'
;MDEPTTPAVIANPDALVGAEMRRLTRRSFATGAIAALAGGSTLAWLNTRTLDDGVRWPLRRALEFNERVAQAFYRPGRLAPEFPVEQAVEPRVNGQIGLQSPLSPDNWTVRVIGQLDRQVPLSAIKQLPAHAMTTELKCVEGWSRVVNWKGVRLADFLTRFGAAANFVGLSTPFDGVDAQGPADRYYVGLDQPSALHPQTLLCYEMNGQPLTAAHGAPLRLISTVKYGYKCIKRIGVIELADRRPADYWAQRGYDWYAGH
;
A
#
# COMPACT_ATOMS: atom_id res chain seq x y z
N MET A 1 70.86 -43.93 -40.56
CA MET A 1 70.05 -44.58 -39.51
C MET A 1 69.00 -43.59 -39.08
N ASP A 2 67.81 -43.69 -39.69
CA ASP A 2 66.67 -42.80 -39.40
C ASP A 2 65.93 -43.42 -38.16
N GLU A 3 65.75 -42.58 -37.18
CA GLU A 3 64.98 -42.92 -35.97
C GLU A 3 63.47 -42.88 -36.33
N PRO A 4 62.63 -43.84 -35.94
CA PRO A 4 61.25 -43.84 -36.26
C PRO A 4 60.51 -42.82 -35.37
N THR A 5 60.00 -41.76 -35.97
CA THR A 5 59.09 -40.82 -35.32
C THR A 5 57.81 -41.54 -34.90
N THR A 6 57.58 -41.65 -33.59
CA THR A 6 56.32 -42.16 -33.02
C THR A 6 55.15 -41.24 -33.40
N PRO A 7 54.08 -41.76 -34.01
CA PRO A 7 52.94 -40.92 -34.34
C PRO A 7 52.27 -40.37 -33.08
N ALA A 8 52.00 -39.05 -33.06
CA ALA A 8 51.27 -38.40 -31.97
C ALA A 8 49.88 -39.03 -31.86
N VAL A 9 49.55 -39.55 -30.68
CA VAL A 9 48.22 -40.08 -30.38
C VAL A 9 47.23 -38.94 -30.46
N ILE A 10 46.45 -38.88 -31.55
CA ILE A 10 45.34 -37.92 -31.71
C ILE A 10 44.29 -38.30 -30.67
N ALA A 11 44.12 -37.48 -29.67
CA ALA A 11 43.09 -37.66 -28.64
C ALA A 11 41.71 -37.72 -29.35
N ASN A 12 40.92 -38.75 -28.99
CA ASN A 12 39.58 -38.96 -29.56
C ASN A 12 38.69 -37.75 -29.18
N PRO A 13 38.19 -36.96 -30.17
CA PRO A 13 37.42 -35.78 -29.94
C PRO A 13 36.13 -36.04 -29.14
N ASP A 14 35.50 -37.20 -29.30
CA ASP A 14 34.29 -37.60 -28.57
C ASP A 14 34.57 -37.83 -27.07
N ALA A 15 35.76 -38.32 -26.73
CA ALA A 15 36.18 -38.50 -25.34
C ALA A 15 36.41 -37.13 -24.64
N LEU A 16 36.96 -36.18 -25.36
CA LEU A 16 37.15 -34.79 -24.85
C LEU A 16 35.81 -34.08 -24.63
N VAL A 17 34.88 -34.18 -25.58
CA VAL A 17 33.51 -33.59 -25.47
C VAL A 17 32.79 -34.27 -24.30
N GLY A 18 32.84 -35.59 -24.17
CA GLY A 18 32.21 -36.29 -23.06
C GLY A 18 32.78 -35.92 -21.68
N ALA A 19 34.09 -35.66 -21.60
CA ALA A 19 34.74 -35.22 -20.35
C ALA A 19 34.30 -33.79 -19.97
N GLU A 20 34.24 -32.89 -20.94
CA GLU A 20 33.78 -31.50 -20.70
C GLU A 20 32.28 -31.45 -20.36
N MET A 21 31.42 -32.21 -21.02
CA MET A 21 30.01 -32.34 -20.65
C MET A 21 29.83 -32.85 -19.20
N ARG A 22 30.55 -33.88 -18.80
CA ARG A 22 30.51 -34.35 -17.42
C ARG A 22 30.99 -33.31 -16.41
N ARG A 23 32.01 -32.54 -16.76
CA ARG A 23 32.52 -31.44 -15.94
C ARG A 23 31.49 -30.33 -15.76
N LEU A 24 30.84 -29.89 -16.84
CA LEU A 24 29.80 -28.88 -16.85
C LEU A 24 28.57 -29.35 -16.03
N THR A 25 28.13 -30.59 -16.24
CA THR A 25 27.00 -31.17 -15.50
C THR A 25 27.29 -31.23 -14.00
N ARG A 26 28.48 -31.67 -13.59
CA ARG A 26 28.88 -31.72 -12.18
C ARG A 26 28.93 -30.32 -11.55
N ARG A 27 29.47 -29.34 -12.28
CA ARG A 27 29.48 -27.92 -11.82
C ARG A 27 28.07 -27.40 -11.66
N SER A 28 27.22 -27.58 -12.66
CA SER A 28 25.80 -27.11 -12.61
C SER A 28 25.06 -27.80 -11.47
N PHE A 29 25.26 -29.09 -11.26
CA PHE A 29 24.67 -29.83 -10.14
C PHE A 29 25.16 -29.29 -8.78
N ALA A 30 26.46 -29.09 -8.61
CA ALA A 30 27.04 -28.55 -7.39
C ALA A 30 26.54 -27.14 -7.10
N THR A 31 26.49 -26.24 -8.14
CA THR A 31 25.99 -24.90 -8.01
C THR A 31 24.48 -24.90 -7.66
N GLY A 32 23.70 -25.77 -8.31
CA GLY A 32 22.28 -25.94 -8.01
C GLY A 32 22.02 -26.43 -6.59
N ALA A 33 22.82 -27.42 -6.13
CA ALA A 33 22.74 -27.94 -4.76
C ALA A 33 23.08 -26.87 -3.70
N ILE A 34 24.14 -26.08 -3.93
CA ILE A 34 24.50 -24.96 -3.05
C ILE A 34 23.40 -23.91 -3.04
N ALA A 35 22.85 -23.54 -4.20
CA ALA A 35 21.75 -22.58 -4.30
C ALA A 35 20.49 -23.09 -3.57
N ALA A 36 20.16 -24.37 -3.72
CA ALA A 36 19.02 -24.98 -3.02
C ALA A 36 19.22 -25.03 -1.51
N LEU A 37 20.41 -25.38 -1.04
CA LEU A 37 20.76 -25.38 0.38
C LEU A 37 20.74 -23.95 0.96
N ALA A 38 21.32 -22.98 0.27
CA ALA A 38 21.32 -21.59 0.70
C ALA A 38 19.88 -21.02 0.73
N GLY A 39 19.08 -21.25 -0.32
CA GLY A 39 17.69 -20.84 -0.38
C GLY A 39 16.83 -21.49 0.70
N GLY A 40 16.96 -22.83 0.86
CA GLY A 40 16.26 -23.57 1.91
C GLY A 40 16.63 -23.13 3.31
N SER A 41 17.93 -22.92 3.57
CA SER A 41 18.41 -22.42 4.87
C SER A 41 17.90 -21.00 5.15
N THR A 42 17.90 -20.13 4.14
CA THR A 42 17.36 -18.76 4.27
C THR A 42 15.88 -18.78 4.59
N LEU A 43 15.08 -19.59 3.88
CA LEU A 43 13.65 -19.73 4.15
C LEU A 43 13.38 -20.29 5.55
N ALA A 44 14.12 -21.34 5.97
CA ALA A 44 14.03 -21.90 7.31
C ALA A 44 14.39 -20.85 8.37
N TRP A 45 15.47 -20.11 8.15
CA TRP A 45 15.88 -19.01 9.04
C TRP A 45 14.82 -17.94 9.13
N LEU A 46 14.25 -17.45 8.00
CA LEU A 46 13.17 -16.48 7.98
C LEU A 46 11.96 -16.97 8.78
N ASN A 47 11.57 -18.23 8.60
CA ASN A 47 10.39 -18.79 9.29
C ASN A 47 10.55 -18.88 10.81
N THR A 48 11.78 -18.89 11.32
CA THR A 48 12.04 -18.89 12.77
C THR A 48 12.10 -17.48 13.37
N ARG A 49 12.03 -16.43 12.55
CA ARG A 49 12.09 -15.05 13.06
C ARG A 49 10.77 -14.61 13.68
N THR A 50 10.87 -13.75 14.69
CA THR A 50 9.70 -13.15 15.34
C THR A 50 8.90 -12.29 14.36
N LEU A 51 7.61 -12.23 14.58
CA LEU A 51 6.74 -11.31 13.84
C LEU A 51 6.90 -9.89 14.41
N ASP A 52 6.92 -8.93 13.51
CA ASP A 52 6.87 -7.50 13.77
C ASP A 52 5.67 -6.96 12.99
N ASP A 53 4.60 -6.62 13.71
CA ASP A 53 3.32 -6.17 13.16
C ASP A 53 2.82 -7.09 12.01
N GLY A 54 2.72 -8.39 12.27
CA GLY A 54 2.21 -9.40 11.34
C GLY A 54 3.19 -9.91 10.27
N VAL A 55 4.39 -9.35 10.17
CA VAL A 55 5.41 -9.71 9.17
C VAL A 55 6.70 -10.15 9.88
N ARG A 56 7.42 -11.13 9.32
CA ARG A 56 8.75 -11.52 9.86
C ARG A 56 9.68 -10.31 9.88
N TRP A 57 10.34 -10.05 11.01
CA TRP A 57 11.13 -8.84 11.22
C TRP A 57 12.16 -8.51 10.11
N PRO A 58 12.86 -9.47 9.48
CA PRO A 58 13.80 -9.12 8.41
C PRO A 58 13.09 -8.55 7.18
N LEU A 59 11.89 -9.07 6.86
CA LEU A 59 11.07 -8.55 5.77
C LEU A 59 10.50 -7.17 6.13
N ARG A 60 10.10 -6.98 7.40
CA ARG A 60 9.69 -5.65 7.90
C ARG A 60 10.80 -4.62 7.72
N ARG A 61 12.06 -4.96 8.03
CA ARG A 61 13.21 -4.06 7.81
C ARG A 61 13.45 -3.72 6.36
N ALA A 62 13.21 -4.64 5.43
CA ALA A 62 13.27 -4.37 4.00
C ALA A 62 12.17 -3.37 3.57
N LEU A 63 10.94 -3.55 4.05
CA LEU A 63 9.85 -2.60 3.80
C LEU A 63 10.13 -1.21 4.38
N GLU A 64 10.66 -1.13 5.60
CA GLU A 64 11.07 0.13 6.22
C GLU A 64 12.23 0.83 5.48
N PHE A 65 13.11 0.06 4.84
CA PHE A 65 14.12 0.63 3.97
C PHE A 65 13.48 1.27 2.72
N ASN A 66 12.56 0.57 2.06
CA ASN A 66 11.83 1.12 0.92
C ASN A 66 11.03 2.37 1.30
N GLU A 67 10.40 2.37 2.48
CA GLU A 67 9.74 3.54 3.03
C GLU A 67 10.67 4.75 3.15
N ARG A 68 11.86 4.55 3.74
CA ARG A 68 12.87 5.63 3.87
C ARG A 68 13.29 6.17 2.50
N VAL A 69 13.46 5.30 1.51
CA VAL A 69 13.75 5.70 0.14
C VAL A 69 12.60 6.54 -0.42
N ALA A 70 11.36 6.07 -0.32
CA ALA A 70 10.19 6.81 -0.80
C ALA A 70 10.04 8.18 -0.10
N GLN A 71 10.24 8.24 1.22
CA GLN A 71 10.22 9.48 1.99
C GLN A 71 11.31 10.47 1.56
N ALA A 72 12.52 9.99 1.22
CA ALA A 72 13.61 10.84 0.74
C ALA A 72 13.29 11.53 -0.60
N PHE A 73 12.45 10.90 -1.42
CA PHE A 73 11.96 11.47 -2.69
C PHE A 73 10.67 12.28 -2.55
N TYR A 74 10.00 12.19 -1.40
CA TYR A 74 8.76 12.94 -1.16
C TYR A 74 9.00 14.44 -1.17
N ARG A 75 8.11 15.17 -1.83
CA ARG A 75 8.13 16.65 -1.89
C ARG A 75 6.70 17.14 -1.64
N PRO A 76 6.43 17.83 -0.52
CA PRO A 76 5.08 18.28 -0.16
C PRO A 76 4.40 19.16 -1.22
N GLY A 77 5.21 19.93 -1.97
CA GLY A 77 4.70 20.80 -3.03
C GLY A 77 4.58 20.13 -4.41
N ARG A 78 4.97 18.85 -4.56
CA ARG A 78 4.85 18.14 -5.82
C ARG A 78 3.44 17.56 -5.96
N LEU A 79 2.63 18.20 -6.79
CA LEU A 79 1.30 17.73 -7.12
C LEU A 79 1.35 16.62 -8.17
N ALA A 80 0.46 15.65 -8.05
CA ALA A 80 0.19 14.70 -9.13
C ALA A 80 -0.47 15.44 -10.31
N PRO A 81 -0.21 15.00 -11.54
CA PRO A 81 -0.86 15.57 -12.73
C PRO A 81 -2.39 15.52 -12.61
N GLU A 82 -3.03 16.59 -13.08
CA GLU A 82 -4.48 16.61 -13.26
C GLU A 82 -4.81 16.40 -14.74
N PHE A 83 -5.94 15.77 -14.99
CA PHE A 83 -6.42 15.40 -16.31
C PHE A 83 -7.72 16.15 -16.63
N PRO A 84 -8.08 16.30 -17.90
CA PRO A 84 -9.41 16.75 -18.29
C PRO A 84 -10.51 15.86 -17.68
N VAL A 85 -11.60 16.48 -17.23
CA VAL A 85 -12.68 15.75 -16.55
C VAL A 85 -13.34 14.70 -17.45
N GLU A 86 -13.30 14.89 -18.75
CA GLU A 86 -13.82 13.98 -19.78
C GLU A 86 -13.05 12.65 -19.85
N GLN A 87 -11.84 12.61 -19.31
CA GLN A 87 -11.05 11.38 -19.20
C GLN A 87 -11.41 10.55 -17.95
N ALA A 88 -12.23 11.12 -17.07
CA ALA A 88 -12.62 10.43 -15.85
C ALA A 88 -13.53 9.24 -16.16
N VAL A 89 -13.16 8.09 -15.63
CA VAL A 89 -13.93 6.83 -15.77
C VAL A 89 -14.18 6.24 -14.38
N GLU A 90 -15.16 5.35 -14.30
CA GLU A 90 -15.42 4.64 -13.06
C GLU A 90 -14.25 3.69 -12.74
N PRO A 91 -13.65 3.78 -11.55
CA PRO A 91 -12.60 2.85 -11.14
C PRO A 91 -13.20 1.47 -10.85
N ARG A 92 -12.34 0.44 -10.87
CA ARG A 92 -12.75 -0.89 -10.42
C ARG A 92 -13.25 -0.83 -8.97
N VAL A 93 -14.37 -1.51 -8.72
CA VAL A 93 -14.79 -1.79 -7.34
C VAL A 93 -13.80 -2.82 -6.78
N ASN A 94 -12.85 -2.35 -5.98
CA ASN A 94 -11.81 -3.19 -5.39
C ASN A 94 -11.91 -3.13 -3.86
N GLY A 95 -11.93 -4.31 -3.23
CA GLY A 95 -12.05 -4.43 -1.78
C GLY A 95 -13.46 -4.09 -1.23
N GLN A 96 -13.97 -4.96 -0.37
CA GLN A 96 -15.25 -4.80 0.31
C GLN A 96 -15.12 -4.82 1.84
N ILE A 97 -13.90 -4.96 2.35
CA ILE A 97 -13.61 -5.01 3.79
C ILE A 97 -14.07 -3.70 4.43
N GLY A 98 -14.81 -3.81 5.52
CA GLY A 98 -15.36 -2.67 6.27
C GLY A 98 -16.56 -1.99 5.60
N LEU A 99 -17.15 -2.57 4.54
CA LEU A 99 -18.34 -2.01 3.87
C LEU A 99 -19.66 -2.67 4.31
N GLN A 100 -19.62 -3.54 5.30
CA GLN A 100 -20.80 -4.27 5.80
C GLN A 100 -21.66 -3.45 6.77
N SER A 101 -21.11 -2.38 7.36
CA SER A 101 -21.87 -1.52 8.27
C SER A 101 -23.06 -0.88 7.57
N PRO A 102 -24.20 -0.67 8.26
CA PRO A 102 -25.34 0.03 7.71
C PRO A 102 -24.97 1.40 7.14
N LEU A 103 -25.49 1.70 5.97
CA LEU A 103 -25.25 2.98 5.31
C LEU A 103 -26.43 3.93 5.59
N SER A 104 -26.18 4.99 6.38
CA SER A 104 -27.13 6.06 6.66
C SER A 104 -26.48 7.40 6.35
N PRO A 105 -26.38 7.83 5.08
CA PRO A 105 -25.63 9.01 4.69
C PRO A 105 -26.08 10.29 5.39
N ASP A 106 -27.38 10.46 5.62
CA ASP A 106 -27.96 11.67 6.22
C ASP A 106 -27.57 11.84 7.71
N ASN A 107 -27.38 10.74 8.40
CA ASN A 107 -27.00 10.71 9.81
C ASN A 107 -25.52 10.31 10.04
N TRP A 108 -24.72 10.35 8.97
CA TRP A 108 -23.34 9.92 9.08
C TRP A 108 -22.51 10.87 9.91
N THR A 109 -21.78 10.30 10.87
CA THR A 109 -20.80 11.02 11.68
C THR A 109 -19.43 10.36 11.57
N VAL A 110 -18.38 11.16 11.62
CA VAL A 110 -17.00 10.71 11.78
C VAL A 110 -16.57 10.98 13.22
N ARG A 111 -16.16 9.95 13.92
CA ARG A 111 -15.58 10.08 15.25
C ARG A 111 -14.11 10.44 15.14
N VAL A 112 -13.69 11.56 15.71
CA VAL A 112 -12.29 11.98 15.81
C VAL A 112 -11.80 11.65 17.19
N ILE A 113 -10.76 10.81 17.30
CA ILE A 113 -10.21 10.31 18.56
C ILE A 113 -8.69 10.58 18.66
N GLY A 114 -8.13 10.36 19.84
CA GLY A 114 -6.73 10.58 20.18
C GLY A 114 -6.60 11.61 21.31
N GLN A 115 -6.06 12.78 21.03
CA GLN A 115 -5.99 13.89 22.00
C GLN A 115 -7.35 14.52 22.32
N LEU A 116 -8.36 14.17 21.58
CA LEU A 116 -9.76 14.60 21.75
C LEU A 116 -10.68 13.44 21.40
N ASP A 117 -11.96 13.55 21.78
CA ASP A 117 -13.02 12.63 21.33
C ASP A 117 -14.23 13.47 20.96
N ARG A 118 -14.59 13.48 19.67
CA ARG A 118 -15.75 14.21 19.15
C ARG A 118 -16.39 13.52 17.98
N GLN A 119 -17.66 13.75 17.83
CA GLN A 119 -18.43 13.37 16.63
C GLN A 119 -18.54 14.57 15.69
N VAL A 120 -18.20 14.36 14.41
CA VAL A 120 -18.30 15.37 13.36
C VAL A 120 -19.31 14.90 12.33
N PRO A 121 -20.48 15.52 12.21
CA PRO A 121 -21.47 15.12 11.23
C PRO A 121 -20.97 15.42 9.80
N LEU A 122 -21.37 14.60 8.84
CA LEU A 122 -21.00 14.76 7.42
C LEU A 122 -21.42 16.14 6.89
N SER A 123 -22.54 16.68 7.37
CA SER A 123 -22.99 18.03 7.01
C SER A 123 -21.97 19.11 7.40
N ALA A 124 -21.35 19.00 8.57
CA ALA A 124 -20.30 19.92 9.01
C ALA A 124 -19.00 19.77 8.18
N ILE A 125 -18.68 18.54 7.76
CA ILE A 125 -17.55 18.28 6.86
C ILE A 125 -17.80 18.98 5.51
N LYS A 126 -18.99 18.85 4.95
CA LYS A 126 -19.37 19.45 3.67
C LYS A 126 -19.44 20.99 3.68
N GLN A 127 -19.43 21.63 4.87
CA GLN A 127 -19.34 23.09 5.00
C GLN A 127 -17.90 23.61 4.85
N LEU A 128 -16.90 22.76 4.91
CA LEU A 128 -15.52 23.14 4.63
C LEU A 128 -15.33 23.44 3.13
N PRO A 129 -14.27 24.18 2.75
CA PRO A 129 -13.98 24.45 1.35
C PRO A 129 -13.92 23.16 0.51
N ALA A 130 -14.79 23.07 -0.49
CA ALA A 130 -14.81 21.94 -1.40
C ALA A 130 -13.69 22.05 -2.45
N HIS A 131 -13.04 20.96 -2.74
CA HIS A 131 -12.02 20.82 -3.77
C HIS A 131 -12.39 19.70 -4.71
N ALA A 132 -12.23 19.95 -6.01
CA ALA A 132 -12.36 18.93 -7.05
C ALA A 132 -10.99 18.73 -7.71
N MET A 133 -10.66 17.49 -8.03
CA MET A 133 -9.46 17.13 -8.79
C MET A 133 -9.73 15.92 -9.66
N THR A 134 -9.18 15.91 -10.87
CA THR A 134 -9.24 14.76 -11.78
C THR A 134 -7.85 14.16 -11.84
N THR A 135 -7.63 13.07 -11.14
CA THR A 135 -6.30 12.49 -10.93
C THR A 135 -6.30 10.99 -11.15
N GLU A 136 -5.12 10.44 -11.37
CA GLU A 136 -4.94 9.01 -11.53
C GLU A 136 -4.93 8.29 -10.18
N LEU A 137 -5.85 7.36 -9.98
CA LEU A 137 -5.83 6.40 -8.88
C LEU A 137 -4.99 5.19 -9.30
N LYS A 138 -3.88 4.95 -8.60
CA LYS A 138 -2.93 3.87 -8.89
C LYS A 138 -3.10 2.72 -7.91
N CYS A 139 -3.26 1.50 -8.42
CA CYS A 139 -3.33 0.29 -7.63
C CYS A 139 -2.00 -0.48 -7.68
N VAL A 140 -1.62 -1.12 -6.56
CA VAL A 140 -0.45 -2.02 -6.52
C VAL A 140 -0.61 -3.26 -7.40
N GLU A 141 -1.83 -3.58 -7.80
CA GLU A 141 -2.15 -4.66 -8.75
C GLU A 141 -1.77 -4.32 -10.21
N GLY A 142 -1.13 -3.18 -10.47
CA GLY A 142 -0.64 -2.79 -11.79
C GLY A 142 -1.68 -2.13 -12.70
N TRP A 143 -2.84 -1.73 -12.19
CA TRP A 143 -3.80 -0.94 -12.94
C TRP A 143 -3.93 0.48 -12.38
N SER A 144 -4.33 1.41 -13.23
CA SER A 144 -4.69 2.77 -12.84
C SER A 144 -5.95 3.24 -13.55
N ARG A 145 -6.60 4.28 -13.01
CA ARG A 145 -7.77 4.94 -13.59
C ARG A 145 -7.75 6.42 -13.27
N VAL A 146 -8.04 7.24 -14.27
CA VAL A 146 -8.33 8.66 -14.09
C VAL A 146 -9.74 8.79 -13.55
N VAL A 147 -9.89 9.51 -12.44
CA VAL A 147 -11.18 9.67 -11.75
C VAL A 147 -11.31 11.12 -11.30
N ASN A 148 -12.48 11.70 -11.44
CA ASN A 148 -12.79 13.01 -10.87
C ASN A 148 -13.32 12.83 -9.46
N TRP A 149 -12.63 13.44 -8.49
CA TRP A 149 -12.94 13.38 -7.07
C TRP A 149 -13.36 14.75 -6.58
N LYS A 150 -14.38 14.81 -5.72
CA LYS A 150 -14.75 16.04 -5.01
C LYS A 150 -14.94 15.75 -3.53
N GLY A 151 -14.38 16.63 -2.71
CA GLY A 151 -14.40 16.52 -1.26
C GLY A 151 -13.76 17.71 -0.60
N VAL A 152 -13.33 17.56 0.64
CA VAL A 152 -12.59 18.58 1.40
C VAL A 152 -11.16 18.08 1.64
N ARG A 153 -10.20 18.97 1.74
CA ARG A 153 -8.83 18.58 2.11
C ARG A 153 -8.82 18.00 3.52
N LEU A 154 -8.08 16.91 3.69
CA LEU A 154 -7.88 16.36 5.03
C LEU A 154 -7.18 17.38 5.95
N ALA A 155 -6.29 18.21 5.41
CA ALA A 155 -5.66 19.31 6.14
C ALA A 155 -6.68 20.31 6.71
N ASP A 156 -7.68 20.72 5.92
CA ASP A 156 -8.73 21.66 6.36
C ASP A 156 -9.63 21.02 7.43
N PHE A 157 -9.93 19.73 7.26
CA PHE A 157 -10.66 18.96 8.28
C PHE A 157 -9.90 18.90 9.59
N LEU A 158 -8.59 18.56 9.55
CA LEU A 158 -7.74 18.47 10.72
C LEU A 158 -7.58 19.82 11.43
N THR A 159 -7.43 20.89 10.66
CA THR A 159 -7.36 22.27 11.20
C THR A 159 -8.65 22.65 11.95
N ARG A 160 -9.81 22.27 11.43
CA ARG A 160 -11.11 22.68 11.99
C ARG A 160 -11.59 21.77 13.11
N PHE A 161 -11.37 20.48 13.00
CA PHE A 161 -11.96 19.46 13.88
C PHE A 161 -10.94 18.59 14.61
N GLY A 162 -9.67 18.64 14.22
CA GLY A 162 -8.60 17.84 14.76
C GLY A 162 -7.74 18.55 15.80
N ALA A 163 -6.55 18.03 15.97
CA ALA A 163 -5.43 18.59 16.72
C ALA A 163 -4.12 18.22 16.01
N ALA A 164 -2.99 18.80 16.41
CA ALA A 164 -1.68 18.45 15.89
C ALA A 164 -1.36 16.98 16.23
N ALA A 165 -0.91 16.23 15.22
CA ALA A 165 -0.53 14.83 15.38
C ALA A 165 0.57 14.47 14.39
N ASN A 166 1.44 13.53 14.74
CA ASN A 166 2.50 13.05 13.86
C ASN A 166 1.96 12.08 12.80
N PHE A 167 0.85 11.43 13.12
CA PHE A 167 0.18 10.44 12.27
C PHE A 167 -1.33 10.60 12.33
N VAL A 168 -1.99 10.18 11.25
CA VAL A 168 -3.44 10.12 11.15
C VAL A 168 -3.85 8.70 10.79
N GLY A 169 -4.57 8.04 11.69
CA GLY A 169 -5.25 6.78 11.43
C GLY A 169 -6.64 7.03 10.88
N LEU A 170 -7.08 6.25 9.91
CA LEU A 170 -8.44 6.27 9.40
C LEU A 170 -8.99 4.85 9.40
N SER A 171 -10.23 4.67 9.85
CA SER A 171 -10.86 3.35 9.81
C SER A 171 -12.34 3.44 9.42
N THR A 172 -12.86 2.30 8.92
CA THR A 172 -14.29 2.10 8.77
C THR A 172 -14.97 2.20 10.13
N PRO A 173 -16.30 2.40 10.19
CA PRO A 173 -17.01 2.50 11.45
C PRO A 173 -16.67 1.36 12.40
N PHE A 174 -16.51 1.70 13.64
CA PHE A 174 -16.18 0.79 14.71
C PHE A 174 -16.86 1.29 16.00
N ASP A 175 -17.71 0.52 16.58
CA ASP A 175 -18.48 0.85 17.78
C ASP A 175 -17.86 0.31 19.09
N GLY A 176 -16.65 -0.26 18.99
CA GLY A 176 -15.96 -0.85 20.14
C GLY A 176 -16.35 -2.29 20.43
N VAL A 177 -17.38 -2.79 19.75
CA VAL A 177 -17.80 -4.19 19.78
C VAL A 177 -17.75 -4.70 18.35
N ASP A 178 -16.67 -5.39 17.99
CA ASP A 178 -16.60 -6.11 16.72
C ASP A 178 -17.66 -7.19 16.69
N ALA A 179 -18.86 -6.87 16.18
CA ALA A 179 -19.94 -7.83 16.05
C ALA A 179 -19.53 -9.00 15.13
N GLN A 180 -18.45 -8.84 14.34
CA GLN A 180 -17.92 -9.87 13.43
C GLN A 180 -16.39 -10.06 13.55
N GLY A 181 -15.72 -9.38 14.49
CA GLY A 181 -14.29 -9.50 14.76
C GLY A 181 -13.41 -8.61 13.89
N PRO A 182 -12.07 -8.62 14.12
CA PRO A 182 -11.10 -7.74 13.44
C PRO A 182 -11.06 -7.90 11.93
N ALA A 183 -11.60 -9.00 11.39
CA ALA A 183 -11.56 -9.33 9.96
C ALA A 183 -12.41 -8.39 9.09
N ASP A 184 -13.41 -7.74 9.66
CA ASP A 184 -14.36 -6.91 8.90
C ASP A 184 -14.07 -5.40 8.98
N ARG A 185 -13.02 -5.01 9.71
CA ARG A 185 -12.58 -3.62 9.84
C ARG A 185 -11.44 -3.32 8.87
N TYR A 186 -11.60 -2.28 8.07
CA TYR A 186 -10.49 -1.73 7.28
C TYR A 186 -9.92 -0.49 7.96
N TYR A 187 -8.60 -0.39 8.04
CA TYR A 187 -7.90 0.72 8.67
C TYR A 187 -6.58 1.00 7.97
N VAL A 188 -6.23 2.29 7.88
CA VAL A 188 -4.99 2.75 7.25
C VAL A 188 -4.35 3.84 8.09
N GLY A 189 -3.03 3.95 8.01
CA GLY A 189 -2.26 5.02 8.63
C GLY A 189 -1.62 5.93 7.59
N LEU A 190 -1.58 7.23 7.88
CA LEU A 190 -0.84 8.23 7.14
C LEU A 190 0.15 8.93 8.06
N ASP A 191 1.33 9.25 7.56
CA ASP A 191 2.21 10.23 8.18
C ASP A 191 1.66 11.65 7.97
N GLN A 192 2.02 12.57 8.85
CA GLN A 192 1.53 13.94 8.81
C GLN A 192 1.75 14.62 7.45
N PRO A 193 2.94 14.54 6.80
CA PRO A 193 3.15 15.17 5.51
C PRO A 193 2.18 14.66 4.42
N SER A 194 1.87 13.37 4.42
CA SER A 194 0.91 12.79 3.48
C SER A 194 -0.54 13.17 3.82
N ALA A 195 -0.88 13.25 5.10
CA ALA A 195 -2.21 13.69 5.54
C ALA A 195 -2.49 15.16 5.19
N LEU A 196 -1.45 16.01 5.28
CA LEU A 196 -1.56 17.44 4.99
C LEU A 196 -1.31 17.77 3.50
N HIS A 197 -1.01 16.79 2.66
CA HIS A 197 -0.77 17.02 1.23
C HIS A 197 -2.01 17.65 0.55
N PRO A 198 -1.85 18.68 -0.31
CA PRO A 198 -2.96 19.41 -0.93
C PRO A 198 -3.96 18.53 -1.70
N GLN A 199 -3.48 17.40 -2.24
CA GLN A 199 -4.30 16.41 -2.96
C GLN A 199 -4.65 15.17 -2.10
N THR A 200 -4.68 15.32 -0.77
CA THR A 200 -5.25 14.32 0.15
C THR A 200 -6.63 14.81 0.59
N LEU A 201 -7.68 14.18 0.07
CA LEU A 201 -9.07 14.60 0.23
C LEU A 201 -9.92 13.57 0.98
N LEU A 202 -10.84 14.06 1.78
CA LEU A 202 -12.02 13.35 2.24
C LEU A 202 -13.12 13.57 1.19
N CYS A 203 -13.31 12.60 0.30
CA CYS A 203 -14.21 12.70 -0.85
C CYS A 203 -15.60 12.16 -0.51
N TYR A 204 -16.63 12.85 -1.02
CA TYR A 204 -18.04 12.48 -0.93
C TYR A 204 -18.74 12.43 -2.31
N GLU A 205 -18.04 12.85 -3.39
CA GLU A 205 -18.48 12.70 -4.77
C GLU A 205 -17.38 12.08 -5.64
N MET A 206 -17.79 11.37 -6.68
CA MET A 206 -16.96 10.75 -7.69
C MET A 206 -17.63 10.92 -9.07
N ASN A 207 -16.86 11.41 -10.06
CA ASN A 207 -17.35 11.64 -11.44
C ASN A 207 -18.65 12.46 -11.48
N GLY A 208 -18.73 13.52 -10.66
CA GLY A 208 -19.88 14.42 -10.60
C GLY A 208 -21.13 13.88 -9.90
N GLN A 209 -21.06 12.70 -9.29
CA GLN A 209 -22.15 12.06 -8.57
C GLN A 209 -21.76 11.75 -7.12
N PRO A 210 -22.72 11.66 -6.18
CA PRO A 210 -22.45 11.13 -4.86
C PRO A 210 -21.82 9.74 -4.92
N LEU A 211 -20.95 9.45 -3.96
CA LEU A 211 -20.34 8.12 -3.86
C LEU A 211 -21.39 7.03 -3.73
N THR A 212 -21.20 5.93 -4.43
CA THR A 212 -21.99 4.71 -4.21
C THR A 212 -21.47 3.93 -2.99
N ALA A 213 -22.29 3.02 -2.46
CA ALA A 213 -21.89 2.13 -1.36
C ALA A 213 -20.62 1.35 -1.70
N ALA A 214 -20.51 0.84 -2.93
CA ALA A 214 -19.35 0.09 -3.42
C ALA A 214 -18.06 0.93 -3.50
N HIS A 215 -18.21 2.23 -3.75
CA HIS A 215 -17.09 3.19 -3.82
C HIS A 215 -16.84 3.92 -2.51
N GLY A 216 -17.51 3.53 -1.42
CA GLY A 216 -17.21 3.98 -0.07
C GLY A 216 -18.05 5.14 0.42
N ALA A 217 -19.31 5.26 -0.06
CA ALA A 217 -20.25 6.20 0.51
C ALA A 217 -20.33 6.05 2.05
N PRO A 218 -20.55 7.14 2.78
CA PRO A 218 -20.74 8.50 2.28
C PRO A 218 -19.45 9.31 2.22
N LEU A 219 -18.32 8.78 2.72
CA LEU A 219 -17.04 9.48 2.82
C LEU A 219 -15.87 8.49 2.62
N ARG A 220 -14.92 8.85 1.76
CA ARG A 220 -13.71 8.08 1.53
C ARG A 220 -12.46 8.96 1.47
N LEU A 221 -11.30 8.34 1.70
CA LEU A 221 -10.01 8.99 1.47
C LEU A 221 -9.57 8.82 0.01
N ILE A 222 -8.99 9.88 -0.55
CA ILE A 222 -8.16 9.85 -1.76
C ILE A 222 -6.87 10.58 -1.45
N SER A 223 -5.74 9.96 -1.77
CA SER A 223 -4.42 10.57 -1.67
C SER A 223 -3.63 10.23 -2.92
N THR A 224 -3.20 11.25 -3.66
CA THR A 224 -2.46 11.09 -4.91
C THR A 224 -1.00 10.67 -4.70
N VAL A 225 -0.50 10.76 -3.48
CA VAL A 225 0.88 10.37 -3.11
C VAL A 225 0.96 8.98 -2.52
N LYS A 226 -0.16 8.23 -2.55
CA LYS A 226 -0.27 6.88 -1.98
C LYS A 226 -0.96 5.92 -2.95
N TYR A 227 -0.53 4.68 -2.94
CA TYR A 227 -1.25 3.62 -3.64
C TYR A 227 -2.68 3.43 -3.13
N GLY A 228 -3.55 2.93 -4.00
CA GLY A 228 -5.00 2.84 -3.80
C GLY A 228 -5.45 2.11 -2.54
N TYR A 229 -4.66 1.20 -1.98
CA TYR A 229 -5.00 0.53 -0.73
C TYR A 229 -4.97 1.47 0.50
N LYS A 230 -4.33 2.65 0.39
CA LYS A 230 -4.44 3.70 1.41
C LYS A 230 -5.71 4.55 1.25
N CYS A 231 -6.35 4.49 0.08
CA CYS A 231 -7.56 5.26 -0.20
C CYS A 231 -8.80 4.59 0.41
N ILE A 232 -8.84 4.54 1.75
CA ILE A 232 -9.90 3.86 2.52
C ILE A 232 -11.29 4.35 2.15
N LYS A 233 -12.22 3.40 2.05
CA LYS A 233 -13.66 3.60 1.82
C LYS A 233 -14.41 3.67 3.16
N ARG A 234 -15.54 4.40 3.18
CA ARG A 234 -16.48 4.45 4.32
C ARG A 234 -15.81 4.78 5.64
N ILE A 235 -15.24 5.99 5.72
CA ILE A 235 -14.57 6.47 6.92
C ILE A 235 -15.57 6.72 8.03
N GLY A 236 -15.39 6.05 9.17
CA GLY A 236 -16.16 6.25 10.39
C GLY A 236 -15.35 6.83 11.54
N VAL A 237 -14.03 6.58 11.55
CA VAL A 237 -13.14 7.06 12.60
C VAL A 237 -11.89 7.69 12.00
N ILE A 238 -11.46 8.82 12.55
CA ILE A 238 -10.16 9.46 12.31
C ILE A 238 -9.45 9.54 13.65
N GLU A 239 -8.28 8.92 13.75
CA GLU A 239 -7.43 8.86 14.93
C GLU A 239 -6.24 9.79 14.78
N LEU A 240 -6.02 10.66 15.76
CA LEU A 240 -4.86 11.55 15.84
C LEU A 240 -3.82 10.89 16.76
N ALA A 241 -2.71 10.45 16.19
CA ALA A 241 -1.73 9.62 16.89
C ALA A 241 -0.33 10.23 16.87
N ASP A 242 0.40 10.08 18.00
CA ASP A 242 1.81 10.44 18.11
C ASP A 242 2.75 9.33 17.61
N ARG A 243 2.22 8.11 17.53
CA ARG A 243 2.91 6.92 17.02
C ARG A 243 2.22 6.41 15.77
N ARG A 244 2.97 5.71 14.96
CA ARG A 244 2.47 5.06 13.75
C ARG A 244 1.25 4.18 14.06
N PRO A 245 0.06 4.48 13.52
CA PRO A 245 -1.12 3.64 13.72
C PRO A 245 -0.98 2.33 12.91
N ALA A 246 -1.75 1.34 13.34
CA ALA A 246 -1.87 0.09 12.61
C ALA A 246 -2.42 0.31 11.18
N ASP A 247 -2.03 -0.57 10.26
CA ASP A 247 -2.48 -0.53 8.88
C ASP A 247 -2.81 -1.95 8.41
N TYR A 248 -4.00 -2.13 7.85
CA TYR A 248 -4.54 -3.43 7.48
C TYR A 248 -3.62 -4.23 6.55
N TRP A 249 -3.13 -3.61 5.48
CA TRP A 249 -2.28 -4.30 4.53
C TRP A 249 -0.82 -4.35 4.97
N ALA A 250 -0.36 -3.38 5.77
CA ALA A 250 0.97 -3.45 6.34
C ALA A 250 1.13 -4.68 7.25
N GLN A 251 0.11 -5.01 8.04
CA GLN A 251 0.10 -6.24 8.85
C GLN A 251 0.05 -7.53 8.02
N ARG A 252 -0.19 -7.41 6.71
CA ARG A 252 -0.25 -8.51 5.74
C ARG A 252 0.89 -8.49 4.73
N GLY A 253 1.98 -7.77 5.04
CA GLY A 253 3.22 -7.79 4.24
C GLY A 253 3.35 -6.68 3.21
N TYR A 254 2.45 -5.71 3.18
CA TYR A 254 2.58 -4.52 2.34
C TYR A 254 3.44 -3.44 3.02
N ASP A 255 3.89 -2.48 2.24
CA ASP A 255 4.57 -1.29 2.77
C ASP A 255 3.56 -0.40 3.51
N TRP A 256 3.92 -0.02 4.75
CA TRP A 256 3.08 0.89 5.53
C TRP A 256 3.02 2.28 4.92
N TYR A 257 4.12 2.79 4.38
CA TYR A 257 4.17 4.13 3.81
C TYR A 257 3.40 4.22 2.49
N ALA A 258 3.52 3.22 1.63
CA ALA A 258 2.79 3.10 0.38
C ALA A 258 2.94 4.29 -0.58
N GLY A 259 4.07 4.98 -0.54
CA GLY A 259 4.39 6.11 -1.43
C GLY A 259 4.77 5.66 -2.84
N HIS A 260 4.55 6.51 -3.84
CA HIS A 260 4.98 6.28 -5.22
C HIS A 260 5.46 7.59 -5.90
#